data_f229d43ddf374b68300d42b00fa9f487
#
_entry.id   f229d43ddf374b68300d42b00fa9f487
#
_cell.length_a   1.000
_cell.length_b   1.000
_cell.length_c   1.000
_cell.angle_alpha   90.00
_cell.angle_beta   90.00
_cell.angle_gamma   90.00
#
_symmetry.space_group_name_H-M   'P 1'
#
loop_
_entity.id
_entity.type
_entity.pdbx_description
1 polymer ?
#
loop_
_entity_poly.entity_id
_entity_poly.type
_entity_poly.pdbx_seq_one_letter_code
_entity_poly.pdbx_strand_id
1 'polypeptide(L)'
;MQGEEDRSRLVERFAADGNAVLVGTHSFWEGVDVKGRALRLVIIDKLPFSAPGDPVNDARQNALRRQGGNPFVDVQLPEAIVSLRQGAGRLIRDEADQGLLVLCDPRLRSKGYGKTMLGALPEMTRLDKPQALQWLAEL
;
A
#
# COMPACT_ATOMS: atom_id res chain seq x y z
N MET A 1 1.61 -27.61 -8.23
CA MET A 1 1.15 -26.31 -7.74
C MET A 1 2.28 -25.68 -6.95
N GLN A 2 3.09 -24.90 -7.66
CA GLN A 2 4.10 -24.05 -7.04
C GLN A 2 3.38 -22.73 -6.71
N GLY A 3 3.25 -22.35 -5.44
CA GLY A 3 2.80 -21.01 -5.17
C GLY A 3 2.09 -20.72 -3.86
N GLU A 4 2.12 -21.63 -2.91
CA GLU A 4 1.78 -21.30 -1.53
C GLU A 4 2.83 -21.86 -0.59
N GLU A 5 4.05 -21.40 -0.75
CA GLU A 5 4.87 -21.31 0.45
C GLU A 5 4.04 -20.44 1.39
N ASP A 6 3.68 -21.02 2.53
CA ASP A 6 2.79 -20.38 3.49
C ASP A 6 3.24 -18.92 3.67
N ARG A 7 2.32 -17.97 3.43
CA ARG A 7 2.58 -16.52 3.53
C ARG A 7 3.35 -16.19 4.83
N SER A 8 3.02 -16.86 5.90
CA SER A 8 3.67 -16.74 7.21
C SER A 8 5.16 -17.07 7.15
N ARG A 9 5.54 -18.15 6.45
CA ARG A 9 6.95 -18.53 6.30
C ARG A 9 7.76 -17.55 5.48
N LEU A 10 7.17 -16.99 4.43
CA LEU A 10 7.83 -15.94 3.64
C LEU A 10 8.08 -14.69 4.48
N VAL A 11 7.12 -14.28 5.29
CA VAL A 11 7.24 -13.14 6.20
C VAL A 11 8.28 -13.40 7.29
N GLU A 12 8.28 -14.59 7.89
CA GLU A 12 9.27 -14.98 8.90
C GLU A 12 10.70 -14.99 8.32
N ARG A 13 10.87 -15.53 7.12
CA ARG A 13 12.18 -15.53 6.43
C ARG A 13 12.64 -14.11 6.12
N PHE A 14 11.74 -13.27 5.62
CA PHE A 14 12.03 -11.86 5.36
C PHE A 14 12.47 -11.13 6.64
N ALA A 15 11.74 -11.33 7.72
CA ALA A 15 12.06 -10.70 9.01
C ALA A 15 13.38 -11.18 9.61
N ALA A 16 13.72 -12.47 9.42
CA ALA A 16 14.94 -13.07 9.94
C ALA A 16 16.19 -12.70 9.12
N ASP A 17 16.06 -12.49 7.82
CA ASP A 17 17.18 -12.19 6.91
C ASP A 17 17.78 -10.81 7.19
N GLY A 18 16.94 -9.81 7.45
CA GLY A 18 17.37 -8.45 7.77
C GLY A 18 17.86 -7.62 6.57
N ASN A 19 18.09 -8.24 5.40
CA ASN A 19 18.54 -7.58 4.17
C ASN A 19 17.81 -8.10 2.92
N ALA A 20 16.65 -8.72 3.10
CA ALA A 20 15.84 -9.27 2.01
C ALA A 20 14.87 -8.24 1.43
N VAL A 21 14.42 -8.52 0.22
CA VAL A 21 13.31 -7.81 -0.44
C VAL A 21 12.14 -8.78 -0.60
N LEU A 22 10.98 -8.38 -0.11
CA LEU A 22 9.73 -9.13 -0.26
C LEU A 22 8.85 -8.43 -1.30
N VAL A 23 8.51 -9.14 -2.37
CA VAL A 23 7.63 -8.64 -3.44
C VAL A 23 6.30 -9.37 -3.37
N GLY A 24 5.22 -8.64 -3.36
CA GLY A 24 3.88 -9.20 -3.28
C GLY A 24 2.81 -8.27 -3.86
N THR A 25 1.61 -8.79 -3.99
CA THR A 25 0.42 -8.02 -4.36
C THR A 25 -0.14 -7.25 -3.16
N HIS A 26 -1.03 -6.28 -3.40
CA HIS A 26 -1.62 -5.49 -2.31
C HIS A 26 -2.37 -6.36 -1.27
N SER A 27 -2.97 -7.47 -1.69
CA SER A 27 -3.61 -8.42 -0.78
C SER A 27 -2.64 -9.07 0.22
N PHE A 28 -1.33 -9.01 -0.07
CA PHE A 28 -0.31 -9.52 0.83
C PHE A 28 -0.20 -8.67 2.12
N TRP A 29 -0.53 -7.37 2.05
CA TRP A 29 -0.43 -6.48 3.21
C TRP A 29 -1.37 -6.83 4.35
N GLU A 30 -2.50 -7.46 4.04
CA GLU A 30 -3.53 -7.79 5.03
C GLU A 30 -3.05 -8.79 6.09
N GLY A 31 -2.04 -9.61 5.76
CA GLY A 31 -1.51 -10.65 6.63
C GLY A 31 -0.07 -10.44 7.10
N VAL A 32 0.59 -9.36 6.67
CA VAL A 32 1.99 -9.13 7.03
C VAL A 32 2.11 -8.41 8.37
N ASP A 33 2.70 -9.08 9.34
CA ASP A 33 3.05 -8.53 10.64
C ASP A 33 4.55 -8.61 10.89
N VAL A 34 5.30 -7.68 10.30
CA VAL A 34 6.75 -7.55 10.51
C VAL A 34 6.99 -6.41 11.49
N LYS A 35 7.54 -6.72 12.66
CA LYS A 35 7.78 -5.76 13.74
C LYS A 35 9.19 -5.17 13.70
N GLY A 36 9.29 -3.92 14.13
CA GLY A 36 10.55 -3.24 14.38
C GLY A 36 11.39 -2.99 13.12
N ARG A 37 12.71 -3.05 13.28
CA ARG A 37 13.69 -2.69 12.24
C ARG A 37 13.72 -3.60 11.00
N ALA A 38 12.95 -4.69 10.98
CA ALA A 38 12.95 -5.60 9.86
C ALA A 38 12.21 -5.07 8.61
N LEU A 39 11.31 -4.08 8.77
CA LEU A 39 10.66 -3.41 7.65
C LEU A 39 10.96 -1.90 7.69
N ARG A 40 11.86 -1.45 6.84
CA ARG A 40 12.30 -0.05 6.78
C ARG A 40 11.89 0.68 5.51
N LEU A 41 11.54 -0.07 4.47
CA LEU A 41 11.16 0.47 3.18
C LEU A 41 9.91 -0.25 2.66
N VAL A 42 8.89 0.52 2.32
CA VAL A 42 7.71 0.04 1.60
C VAL A 42 7.61 0.80 0.28
N ILE A 43 7.59 0.05 -0.82
CA ILE A 43 7.41 0.62 -2.17
C ILE A 43 6.06 0.16 -2.70
N ILE A 44 5.21 1.11 -3.04
CA ILE A 44 3.91 0.88 -3.68
C ILE A 44 3.99 1.35 -5.13
N ASP A 45 4.13 0.40 -6.04
CA ASP A 45 4.27 0.67 -7.46
C ASP A 45 2.99 1.25 -8.07
N LYS A 46 1.84 0.66 -7.71
CA LYS A 46 0.52 1.07 -8.20
C LYS A 46 -0.46 1.25 -7.06
N LEU A 47 -1.35 2.24 -7.20
CA LEU A 47 -2.43 2.44 -6.25
C LEU A 47 -3.33 1.20 -6.18
N PRO A 48 -3.75 0.77 -4.98
CA PRO A 48 -4.47 -0.47 -4.73
C PRO A 48 -5.97 -0.36 -5.09
N PHE A 49 -6.26 0.03 -6.33
CA PHE A 49 -7.62 -0.05 -6.86
C PHE A 49 -7.98 -1.51 -7.16
N SER A 50 -9.23 -1.87 -6.94
CA SER A 50 -9.74 -3.19 -7.30
C SER A 50 -9.53 -3.47 -8.79
N ALA A 51 -9.10 -4.70 -9.11
CA ALA A 51 -8.93 -5.11 -10.49
C ALA A 51 -10.30 -5.11 -11.21
N PRO A 52 -10.35 -4.66 -12.46
CA PRO A 52 -11.56 -4.81 -13.29
C PRO A 52 -11.81 -6.31 -13.55
N GLY A 53 -13.09 -6.69 -13.64
CA GLY A 53 -13.48 -8.06 -13.99
C GLY A 53 -13.82 -8.98 -12.82
N ASP A 54 -13.90 -8.48 -11.60
CA ASP A 54 -14.53 -9.20 -10.50
C ASP A 54 -16.06 -9.10 -10.63
N PRO A 55 -16.78 -10.24 -10.89
CA PRO A 55 -18.21 -10.22 -11.12
C PRO A 55 -19.03 -9.62 -9.97
N VAL A 56 -18.59 -9.81 -8.73
CA VAL A 56 -19.26 -9.28 -7.54
C VAL A 56 -19.11 -7.76 -7.48
N ASN A 57 -17.91 -7.26 -7.68
CA ASN A 57 -17.64 -5.82 -7.72
C ASN A 57 -18.33 -5.15 -8.89
N ASP A 58 -18.35 -5.78 -10.07
CA ASP A 58 -19.03 -5.25 -11.25
C ASP A 58 -20.55 -5.17 -11.05
N ALA A 59 -21.17 -6.20 -10.45
CA ALA A 59 -22.59 -6.18 -10.12
C ALA A 59 -22.93 -5.07 -9.12
N ARG A 60 -22.10 -4.90 -8.09
CA ARG A 60 -22.25 -3.86 -7.06
C ARG A 60 -22.14 -2.45 -7.65
N GLN A 61 -21.15 -2.23 -8.50
CA GLN A 61 -20.96 -0.97 -9.21
C GLN A 61 -22.13 -0.65 -10.15
N ASN A 62 -22.63 -1.65 -10.87
CA ASN A 62 -23.79 -1.49 -11.76
C ASN A 62 -25.07 -1.16 -10.99
N ALA A 63 -25.29 -1.79 -9.84
CA ALA A 63 -26.42 -1.46 -8.96
C ALA A 63 -26.35 -0.01 -8.48
N LEU A 64 -25.14 0.43 -8.08
CA LEU A 64 -24.92 1.81 -7.62
C LEU A 64 -25.15 2.83 -8.74
N ARG A 65 -24.69 2.56 -9.98
CA ARG A 65 -24.97 3.42 -11.15
C ARG A 65 -26.45 3.57 -11.42
N ARG A 66 -27.25 2.49 -11.29
CA ARG A 66 -28.71 2.53 -11.46
C ARG A 66 -29.41 3.42 -10.43
N GLN A 67 -28.81 3.59 -9.27
CA GLN A 67 -29.30 4.46 -8.18
C GLN A 67 -28.77 5.90 -8.31
N GLY A 68 -28.06 6.24 -9.38
CA GLY A 68 -27.49 7.57 -9.61
C GLY A 68 -26.18 7.85 -8.88
N GLY A 69 -25.56 6.85 -8.26
CA GLY A 69 -24.26 6.96 -7.60
C GLY A 69 -23.08 6.90 -8.57
N ASN A 70 -21.91 7.30 -8.09
CA ASN A 70 -20.65 7.19 -8.80
C ASN A 70 -19.78 6.09 -8.19
N PRO A 71 -19.68 4.89 -8.80
CA PRO A 71 -18.95 3.76 -8.25
C PRO A 71 -17.48 4.07 -7.95
N PHE A 72 -16.85 4.93 -8.73
CA PHE A 72 -15.47 5.32 -8.49
C PHE A 72 -15.33 6.12 -7.18
N VAL A 73 -16.14 7.15 -7.03
CA VAL A 73 -16.06 8.07 -5.87
C VAL A 73 -16.62 7.43 -4.61
N ASP A 74 -17.73 6.67 -4.76
CA ASP A 74 -18.49 6.16 -3.62
C ASP A 74 -17.96 4.81 -3.09
N VAL A 75 -17.21 4.05 -3.92
CA VAL A 75 -16.72 2.72 -3.55
C VAL A 75 -15.22 2.55 -3.82
N GLN A 76 -14.77 2.67 -5.07
CA GLN A 76 -13.40 2.30 -5.43
C GLN A 76 -12.35 3.20 -4.77
N LEU A 77 -12.57 4.50 -4.74
CA LEU A 77 -11.64 5.45 -4.14
C LEU A 77 -11.54 5.29 -2.61
N PRO A 78 -12.65 5.20 -1.85
CA PRO A 78 -12.59 4.89 -0.43
C PRO A 78 -11.90 3.56 -0.11
N GLU A 79 -12.19 2.49 -0.84
CA GLU A 79 -11.54 1.20 -0.67
C GLU A 79 -10.03 1.26 -0.93
N ALA A 80 -9.62 1.95 -2.02
CA ALA A 80 -8.21 2.14 -2.34
C ALA A 80 -7.49 2.98 -1.27
N ILE A 81 -8.14 3.99 -0.69
CA ILE A 81 -7.58 4.78 0.41
C ILE A 81 -7.36 3.91 1.65
N VAL A 82 -8.33 3.08 2.01
CA VAL A 82 -8.19 2.15 3.16
C VAL A 82 -7.03 1.20 2.93
N SER A 83 -6.95 0.58 1.75
CA SER A 83 -5.85 -0.33 1.40
C SER A 83 -4.49 0.38 1.40
N LEU A 84 -4.41 1.60 0.88
CA LEU A 84 -3.18 2.39 0.89
C LEU A 84 -2.73 2.72 2.33
N ARG A 85 -3.66 3.11 3.20
CA ARG A 85 -3.38 3.35 4.62
C ARG A 85 -2.90 2.10 5.34
N GLN A 86 -3.50 0.95 5.06
CA GLN A 86 -3.07 -0.32 5.62
C GLN A 86 -1.63 -0.67 5.20
N GLY A 87 -1.30 -0.50 3.92
CA GLY A 87 0.06 -0.70 3.41
C GLY A 87 1.07 0.24 4.05
N ALA A 88 0.75 1.53 4.13
CA ALA A 88 1.60 2.52 4.79
C ALA A 88 1.75 2.26 6.30
N GLY A 89 0.67 1.84 6.96
CA GLY A 89 0.65 1.53 8.40
C GLY A 89 1.47 0.29 8.77
N ARG A 90 1.92 -0.51 7.80
CA ARG A 90 2.87 -1.60 8.07
C ARG A 90 4.27 -1.09 8.40
N LEU A 91 4.60 0.10 7.90
CA LEU A 91 5.92 0.71 8.07
C LEU A 91 6.14 1.29 9.47
N ILE A 92 5.11 1.93 10.02
CA ILE A 92 5.18 2.63 11.32
C ILE A 92 4.12 2.04 12.23
N ARG A 93 4.53 1.46 13.34
CA ARG A 93 3.66 0.82 14.34
C ARG A 93 3.84 1.37 15.73
N ASP A 94 5.04 1.88 15.99
CA ASP A 94 5.44 2.46 17.26
C ASP A 94 6.02 3.86 17.02
N GLU A 95 6.01 4.72 18.04
CA GLU A 95 6.59 6.07 17.98
C GLU A 95 8.10 6.05 17.69
N ALA A 96 8.78 4.95 18.02
CA ALA A 96 10.20 4.76 17.74
C ALA A 96 10.49 4.19 16.35
N ASP A 97 9.46 3.76 15.59
CA ASP A 97 9.67 3.19 14.27
C ASP A 97 10.00 4.28 13.25
N GLN A 98 10.98 3.97 12.40
CA GLN A 98 11.38 4.82 11.29
C GLN A 98 11.36 4.01 10.00
N GLY A 99 10.82 4.61 8.94
CA GLY A 99 10.76 3.95 7.66
C GLY A 99 10.47 4.89 6.50
N LEU A 100 10.77 4.44 5.29
CA LEU A 100 10.55 5.17 4.06
C LEU A 100 9.41 4.55 3.26
N LEU A 101 8.39 5.35 2.95
CA LEU A 101 7.31 4.99 2.03
C LEU A 101 7.56 5.64 0.67
N VAL A 102 7.65 4.80 -0.37
CA VAL A 102 7.80 5.25 -1.76
C VAL A 102 6.53 4.93 -2.53
N LEU A 103 5.93 5.94 -3.13
CA LEU A 103 4.73 5.83 -3.96
C LEU A 103 5.10 6.15 -5.41
N CYS A 104 5.05 5.14 -6.29
CA CYS A 104 5.51 5.26 -7.67
C CYS A 104 4.39 5.62 -8.66
N ASP A 105 3.12 5.53 -8.27
CA ASP A 105 2.00 5.72 -9.18
C ASP A 105 1.83 7.19 -9.59
N PRO A 106 1.96 7.52 -10.89
CA PRO A 106 1.88 8.90 -11.38
C PRO A 106 0.49 9.50 -11.19
N ARG A 107 -0.55 8.70 -10.99
CA ARG A 107 -1.93 9.16 -10.76
C ARG A 107 -2.07 9.99 -9.49
N LEU A 108 -1.19 9.80 -8.51
CA LEU A 108 -1.15 10.63 -7.31
C LEU A 108 -0.87 12.12 -7.60
N ARG A 109 -0.18 12.41 -8.70
CA ARG A 109 0.13 13.77 -9.15
C ARG A 109 -0.80 14.25 -10.26
N SER A 110 -1.19 13.35 -11.16
CA SER A 110 -1.93 13.70 -12.39
C SER A 110 -3.45 13.70 -12.22
N LYS A 111 -3.99 13.07 -11.18
CA LYS A 111 -5.43 12.95 -10.94
C LYS A 111 -5.90 13.77 -9.74
N GLY A 112 -7.10 14.33 -9.82
CA GLY A 112 -7.67 15.18 -8.76
C GLY A 112 -7.79 14.46 -7.41
N TYR A 113 -8.06 13.17 -7.41
CA TYR A 113 -8.14 12.36 -6.18
C TYR A 113 -6.77 12.08 -5.51
N GLY A 114 -5.66 12.34 -6.20
CA GLY A 114 -4.33 12.09 -5.65
C GLY A 114 -4.06 12.86 -4.36
N LYS A 115 -4.50 14.10 -4.28
CA LYS A 115 -4.39 14.90 -3.05
C LYS A 115 -5.19 14.30 -1.89
N THR A 116 -6.38 13.79 -2.17
CA THR A 116 -7.23 13.13 -1.17
C THR A 116 -6.56 11.86 -0.65
N MET A 117 -5.99 11.05 -1.55
CA MET A 117 -5.25 9.84 -1.16
C MET A 117 -4.02 10.13 -0.32
N LEU A 118 -3.22 11.12 -0.71
CA LEU A 118 -2.04 11.54 0.06
C LEU A 118 -2.41 12.15 1.42
N GLY A 119 -3.49 12.91 1.49
CA GLY A 119 -4.00 13.48 2.75
C GLY A 119 -4.59 12.47 3.71
N ALA A 120 -4.95 11.28 3.22
CA ALA A 120 -5.46 10.18 4.04
C ALA A 120 -4.36 9.32 4.67
N LEU A 121 -3.09 9.47 4.24
CA LEU A 121 -1.95 8.80 4.84
C LEU A 121 -1.66 9.34 6.26
N PRO A 122 -1.02 8.53 7.13
CA PRO A 122 -0.45 9.06 8.37
C PRO A 122 0.44 10.28 8.12
N GLU A 123 0.61 11.11 9.13
CA GLU A 123 1.51 12.25 9.05
C GLU A 123 2.95 11.78 8.81
N MET A 124 3.55 12.22 7.70
CA MET A 124 4.89 11.83 7.26
C MET A 124 5.62 13.03 6.66
N THR A 125 6.91 13.12 6.92
CA THR A 125 7.78 14.10 6.26
C THR A 125 7.96 13.73 4.80
N ARG A 126 7.67 14.66 3.88
CA ARG A 126 7.90 14.45 2.45
C ARG A 126 9.36 14.70 2.12
N LEU A 127 9.97 13.77 1.43
CA LEU A 127 11.33 13.83 0.94
C LEU A 127 11.33 13.88 -0.59
N ASP A 128 12.31 14.56 -1.16
CA ASP A 128 12.65 14.39 -2.56
C ASP A 128 13.55 13.14 -2.76
N LYS A 129 13.84 12.80 -4.02
CA LYS A 129 14.63 11.60 -4.32
C LYS A 129 16.05 11.65 -3.73
N PRO A 130 16.82 12.74 -3.83
CA PRO A 130 18.14 12.84 -3.17
C PRO A 130 18.07 12.64 -1.66
N GLN A 131 17.15 13.31 -0.97
CA GLN A 131 16.93 13.17 0.46
C GLN A 131 16.55 11.74 0.87
N ALA A 132 15.67 11.09 0.10
CA ALA A 132 15.27 9.71 0.34
C ALA A 132 16.44 8.73 0.19
N LEU A 133 17.30 8.93 -0.84
CA LEU A 133 18.48 8.09 -1.05
C LEU A 133 19.52 8.30 0.05
N GLN A 134 19.73 9.54 0.50
CA GLN A 134 20.61 9.83 1.62
C GLN A 134 20.10 9.14 2.89
N TRP A 135 18.83 9.27 3.19
CA TRP A 135 18.21 8.64 4.36
C TRP A 135 18.37 7.11 4.34
N LEU A 136 18.18 6.48 3.16
CA LEU A 136 18.39 5.03 3.01
C LEU A 136 19.86 4.62 3.23
N ALA A 137 20.82 5.46 2.86
CA ALA A 137 22.23 5.17 3.04
C ALA A 137 22.69 5.28 4.51
N GLU A 138 21.93 5.98 5.35
CA GLU A 138 22.19 6.16 6.78
C GLU A 138 21.54 5.07 7.67
N LEU A 139 20.73 4.18 7.07
CA LEU A 139 20.09 3.05 7.75
C LEU A 139 21.03 1.88 7.94
#